data_ceb3dca8a68e046244c5ed1b45e16520
#
_entry.id   ceb3dca8a68e046244c5ed1b45e16520
#
_cell.length_a   1.000
_cell.length_b   1.000
_cell.length_c   1.000
_cell.angle_alpha   90.00
_cell.angle_beta   90.00
_cell.angle_gamma   90.00
#
_symmetry.space_group_name_H-M   'P 1'
#
loop_
_entity.id
_entity.type
_entity.pdbx_description
1 polymer ?
#
loop_
_entity_poly.entity_id
_entity_poly.type
_entity_poly.pdbx_seq_one_letter_code
_entity_poly.pdbx_strand_id
1 'polypeptide(L)'
;MLAVWKEWNLHKILRDAYEKGIIMSGVSAGAICWFDKGITDSYAKELAIIDCLGIVEGIACPHFDEEKEREPYVNDVIQREVIESCICIEGNCALHIKNNFEYSSIDFGNGRNCFRVAMENNIVKKEIL
;
A
#
# COMPACT_ATOMS: atom_id res chain seq x y z
N MET A 1 -12.36 10.34 1.09
CA MET A 1 -12.79 9.00 1.55
C MET A 1 -12.49 8.80 3.04
N LEU A 2 -11.25 8.65 3.49
CA LEU A 2 -10.89 8.32 4.89
C LEU A 2 -11.44 9.30 5.93
N ALA A 3 -11.38 10.61 5.68
CA ALA A 3 -11.91 11.61 6.60
C ALA A 3 -13.42 11.42 6.86
N VAL A 4 -14.19 11.17 5.78
CA VAL A 4 -15.63 10.91 5.89
C VAL A 4 -15.88 9.59 6.65
N TRP A 5 -15.10 8.55 6.39
CA TRP A 5 -15.23 7.27 7.10
C TRP A 5 -14.92 7.40 8.59
N LYS A 6 -13.92 8.22 8.96
CA LYS A 6 -13.59 8.52 10.35
C LYS A 6 -14.71 9.31 11.04
N GLU A 7 -15.22 10.34 10.38
CA GLU A 7 -16.33 11.17 10.88
C GLU A 7 -17.59 10.33 11.18
N TRP A 8 -17.93 9.41 10.29
CA TRP A 8 -19.09 8.54 10.43
C TRP A 8 -18.84 7.25 11.20
N ASN A 9 -17.67 7.08 11.81
CA ASN A 9 -17.24 5.87 12.50
C ASN A 9 -17.27 4.58 11.65
N LEU A 10 -17.29 4.70 10.32
CA LEU A 10 -17.29 3.55 9.41
C LEU A 10 -16.02 2.72 9.56
N HIS A 11 -14.88 3.34 9.85
CA HIS A 11 -13.62 2.66 10.12
C HIS A 11 -13.71 1.61 11.24
N LYS A 12 -14.56 1.82 12.26
CA LYS A 12 -14.81 0.84 13.33
C LYS A 12 -15.59 -0.37 12.80
N ILE A 13 -16.63 -0.09 11.99
CA ILE A 13 -17.45 -1.15 11.38
C ILE A 13 -16.61 -2.01 10.44
N LEU A 14 -15.70 -1.39 9.66
CA LEU A 14 -14.79 -2.11 8.77
C LEU A 14 -13.79 -2.96 9.54
N ARG A 15 -13.26 -2.47 10.66
CA ARG A 15 -12.39 -3.26 11.54
C ARG A 15 -13.13 -4.44 12.15
N ASP A 16 -14.34 -4.23 12.69
CA ASP A 16 -15.17 -5.30 13.23
C ASP A 16 -15.50 -6.36 12.16
N ALA A 17 -15.74 -5.94 10.94
CA ALA A 17 -15.98 -6.84 9.80
C ALA A 17 -14.72 -7.68 9.48
N TYR A 18 -13.56 -7.04 9.42
CA TYR A 18 -12.28 -7.73 9.24
C TYR A 18 -12.02 -8.77 10.33
N GLU A 19 -12.22 -8.41 11.61
CA GLU A 19 -12.06 -9.32 12.76
C GLU A 19 -13.02 -10.51 12.73
N LYS A 20 -14.17 -10.35 12.07
CA LYS A 20 -15.14 -11.44 11.82
C LYS A 20 -14.79 -12.28 10.58
N GLY A 21 -13.65 -12.05 9.94
CA GLY A 21 -13.19 -12.81 8.79
C GLY A 21 -13.82 -12.39 7.45
N ILE A 22 -14.44 -11.21 7.37
CA ILE A 22 -14.92 -10.68 6.11
C ILE A 22 -13.71 -10.22 5.28
N ILE A 23 -13.66 -10.66 4.02
CA ILE A 23 -12.57 -10.30 3.11
C ILE A 23 -12.66 -8.82 2.76
N MET A 24 -11.59 -8.09 3.04
CA MET A 24 -11.42 -6.70 2.62
C MET A 24 -10.72 -6.66 1.27
N SER A 25 -11.22 -5.84 0.36
CA SER A 25 -10.60 -5.65 -0.95
C SER A 25 -10.77 -4.21 -1.43
N GLY A 26 -10.03 -3.83 -2.46
CA GLY A 26 -10.15 -2.53 -3.06
C GLY A 26 -9.09 -2.26 -4.11
N VAL A 27 -9.29 -1.19 -4.88
CA VAL A 27 -8.40 -0.75 -5.96
C VAL A 27 -7.92 0.66 -5.67
N SER A 28 -6.66 0.97 -6.01
CA SER A 28 -6.09 2.32 -5.86
C SER A 28 -6.21 2.83 -4.41
N ALA A 29 -6.88 3.94 -4.19
CA ALA A 29 -7.16 4.48 -2.85
C ALA A 29 -7.90 3.46 -1.95
N GLY A 30 -8.74 2.60 -2.54
CA GLY A 30 -9.44 1.52 -1.84
C GLY A 30 -8.54 0.33 -1.50
N ALA A 31 -7.39 0.18 -2.15
CA ALA A 31 -6.38 -0.81 -1.78
C ALA A 31 -5.51 -0.32 -0.63
N ILE A 32 -4.96 0.89 -0.76
CA ILE A 32 -4.04 1.44 0.26
C ILE A 32 -4.72 1.81 1.57
N CYS A 33 -6.02 2.07 1.56
CA CYS A 33 -6.75 2.50 2.76
C CYS A 33 -6.70 1.49 3.91
N TRP A 34 -6.41 0.23 3.65
CA TRP A 34 -6.31 -0.83 4.67
C TRP A 34 -5.01 -0.79 5.46
N PHE A 35 -3.94 -0.24 4.91
CA PHE A 35 -2.62 -0.14 5.53
C PHE A 35 -2.57 0.91 6.65
N ASP A 36 -1.46 0.97 7.38
CA ASP A 36 -1.21 2.07 8.32
C ASP A 36 -1.10 3.39 7.57
N LYS A 37 -0.38 3.37 6.44
CA LYS A 37 -0.16 4.53 5.58
C LYS A 37 -0.24 4.18 4.11
N GLY A 38 -0.53 5.18 3.30
CA GLY A 38 -0.54 5.06 1.84
C GLY A 38 0.17 6.20 1.15
N ILE A 39 0.80 5.93 0.01
CA ILE A 39 1.40 6.94 -0.86
C ILE A 39 0.38 7.33 -1.92
N THR A 40 0.05 8.62 -2.00
CA THR A 40 -0.97 9.14 -2.91
C THR A 40 -0.69 10.59 -3.30
N ASP A 41 -1.15 11.00 -4.47
CA ASP A 41 -1.18 12.38 -4.98
C ASP A 41 -2.57 13.03 -4.83
N SER A 42 -3.56 12.28 -4.35
CA SER A 42 -4.97 12.74 -4.27
C SER A 42 -5.20 13.90 -3.30
N TYR A 43 -4.24 14.24 -2.47
CA TYR A 43 -4.36 15.28 -1.45
C TYR A 43 -3.66 16.58 -1.81
N ALA A 44 -2.58 16.47 -2.57
CA ALA A 44 -1.80 17.57 -3.10
C ALA A 44 -1.43 17.23 -4.54
N LYS A 45 -0.91 18.17 -5.30
CA LYS A 45 -0.42 17.91 -6.66
C LYS A 45 0.84 17.03 -6.69
N GLU A 46 1.40 16.73 -5.53
CA GLU A 46 2.61 15.95 -5.34
C GLU A 46 2.29 14.71 -4.49
N LEU A 47 3.10 13.66 -4.66
CA LEU A 47 3.01 12.46 -3.85
C LEU A 47 3.26 12.77 -2.38
N ALA A 48 2.42 12.20 -1.52
CA ALA A 48 2.52 12.35 -0.08
C ALA A 48 2.18 11.02 0.63
N ILE A 49 2.72 10.86 1.82
CA ILE A 49 2.38 9.76 2.73
C ILE A 49 1.21 10.22 3.60
N ILE A 50 0.13 9.48 3.59
CA ILE A 50 -1.06 9.77 4.41
C ILE A 50 -1.35 8.63 5.38
N ASP A 51 -1.94 8.95 6.54
CA ASP A 51 -2.44 7.95 7.48
C ASP A 51 -3.73 7.32 6.96
N CYS A 52 -3.80 6.00 7.02
CA CYS A 52 -4.92 5.19 6.56
C CYS A 52 -5.67 4.54 7.74
N LEU A 53 -6.21 3.33 7.56
CA LEU A 53 -7.05 2.65 8.58
C LEU A 53 -6.24 1.80 9.56
N GLY A 54 -5.02 1.38 9.22
CA GLY A 54 -4.16 0.57 10.07
C GLY A 54 -4.73 -0.82 10.38
N ILE A 55 -5.38 -1.45 9.41
CA ILE A 55 -5.80 -2.85 9.50
C ILE A 55 -4.65 -3.77 9.08
N VAL A 56 -3.90 -3.35 8.07
CA VAL A 56 -2.68 -4.00 7.60
C VAL A 56 -1.49 -3.13 7.99
N GLU A 57 -0.50 -3.72 8.63
CA GLU A 57 0.72 -3.03 9.03
C GLU A 57 1.54 -2.63 7.81
N GLY A 58 2.15 -1.43 7.88
CA GLY A 58 3.08 -0.93 6.89
C GLY A 58 2.50 0.13 5.96
N ILE A 59 3.22 0.38 4.86
CA ILE A 59 2.95 1.46 3.91
C ILE A 59 2.78 0.86 2.52
N ALA A 60 1.74 1.31 1.79
CA ALA A 60 1.50 0.85 0.42
C ALA A 60 1.52 1.98 -0.60
N CYS A 61 2.04 1.66 -1.79
CA CYS A 61 2.08 2.52 -2.98
C CYS A 61 1.42 1.80 -4.15
N PRO A 62 0.23 2.23 -4.63
CA PRO A 62 -0.43 1.69 -5.81
C PRO A 62 0.14 2.32 -7.07
N HIS A 63 -0.25 1.83 -8.26
CA HIS A 63 0.14 2.37 -9.58
C HIS A 63 1.65 2.48 -9.77
N PHE A 64 2.41 1.55 -9.20
CA PHE A 64 3.86 1.69 -9.03
C PHE A 64 4.63 1.77 -10.36
N ASP A 65 4.11 1.13 -11.42
CA ASP A 65 4.64 1.15 -12.78
C ASP A 65 3.90 2.09 -13.73
N GLU A 66 2.67 2.49 -13.38
CA GLU A 66 1.81 3.31 -14.23
C GLU A 66 2.13 4.80 -14.11
N GLU A 67 2.56 5.25 -12.94
CA GLU A 67 2.90 6.65 -12.64
C GLU A 67 4.39 6.78 -12.35
N LYS A 68 5.09 7.45 -13.27
CA LYS A 68 6.57 7.51 -13.30
C LYS A 68 7.21 8.13 -12.05
N GLU A 69 6.47 8.90 -11.29
CA GLU A 69 6.92 9.59 -10.10
C GLU A 69 6.98 8.67 -8.87
N ARG A 70 6.27 7.54 -8.88
CA ARG A 70 6.09 6.69 -7.68
C ARG A 70 7.35 5.95 -7.29
N GLU A 71 8.01 5.28 -8.21
CA GLU A 71 9.24 4.54 -7.90
C GLU A 71 10.37 5.49 -7.42
N PRO A 72 10.67 6.63 -8.06
CA PRO A 72 11.61 7.61 -7.53
C PRO A 72 11.24 8.16 -6.15
N TYR A 73 9.96 8.43 -5.91
CA TYR A 73 9.50 8.92 -4.62
C TYR A 73 9.69 7.89 -3.51
N VAL A 74 9.29 6.62 -3.74
CA VAL A 74 9.47 5.53 -2.77
C VAL A 74 10.95 5.35 -2.44
N ASN A 75 11.82 5.34 -3.47
CA ASN A 75 13.26 5.21 -3.27
C ASN A 75 13.84 6.38 -2.45
N ASP A 76 13.43 7.61 -2.73
CA ASP A 76 13.89 8.81 -1.99
C ASP A 76 13.48 8.73 -0.50
N VAL A 77 12.21 8.44 -0.20
CA VAL A 77 11.74 8.41 1.19
C VAL A 77 12.34 7.25 1.99
N ILE A 78 12.66 6.12 1.35
CA ILE A 78 13.39 5.01 1.98
C ILE A 78 14.86 5.42 2.18
N GLN A 79 15.51 6.00 1.18
CA GLN A 79 16.91 6.39 1.25
C GLN A 79 17.17 7.48 2.31
N ARG A 80 16.19 8.36 2.52
CA ARG A 80 16.18 9.38 3.57
C ARG A 80 15.71 8.88 4.94
N GLU A 81 15.47 7.59 5.07
CA GLU A 81 15.00 6.95 6.32
C GLU A 81 13.67 7.54 6.85
N VAL A 82 12.84 8.11 5.97
CA VAL A 82 11.49 8.59 6.33
C VAL A 82 10.56 7.39 6.58
N ILE A 83 10.77 6.31 5.83
CA ILE A 83 10.11 5.01 5.98
C ILE A 83 11.13 3.89 5.85
N GLU A 84 10.88 2.77 6.52
CA GLU A 84 11.75 1.59 6.47
C GLU A 84 11.53 0.75 5.20
N SER A 85 10.27 0.58 4.82
CA SER A 85 9.88 -0.18 3.64
C SER A 85 8.53 0.26 3.09
N CYS A 86 8.26 -0.11 1.84
CA CYS A 86 6.99 0.14 1.18
C CYS A 86 6.55 -1.11 0.39
N ILE A 87 5.27 -1.44 0.47
CA ILE A 87 4.63 -2.42 -0.40
C ILE A 87 4.17 -1.70 -1.67
N CYS A 88 4.78 -2.03 -2.79
CA CYS A 88 4.53 -1.39 -4.07
C CYS A 88 3.71 -2.33 -4.96
N ILE A 89 2.60 -1.83 -5.48
CA ILE A 89 1.63 -2.62 -6.26
C ILE A 89 1.60 -2.06 -7.68
N GLU A 90 2.00 -2.86 -8.66
CA GLU A 90 1.90 -2.51 -10.08
C GLU A 90 0.44 -2.59 -10.57
N GLY A 91 0.16 -1.97 -11.72
CA GLY A 91 -1.10 -2.14 -12.42
C GLY A 91 -1.28 -3.57 -12.92
N ASN A 92 -2.53 -4.01 -13.11
CA ASN A 92 -2.87 -5.34 -13.58
C ASN A 92 -2.31 -6.50 -12.74
N CYS A 93 -2.07 -6.26 -11.45
CA CYS A 93 -1.83 -7.31 -10.47
C CYS A 93 -2.57 -7.02 -9.17
N ALA A 94 -2.64 -7.98 -8.27
CA ALA A 94 -3.20 -7.81 -6.94
C ALA A 94 -2.25 -8.33 -5.87
N LEU A 95 -2.19 -7.61 -4.76
CA LEU A 95 -1.57 -8.10 -3.54
C LEU A 95 -2.61 -8.91 -2.74
N HIS A 96 -2.35 -10.18 -2.54
CA HIS A 96 -3.13 -11.04 -1.67
C HIS A 96 -2.44 -11.16 -0.31
N ILE A 97 -3.15 -10.79 0.74
CA ILE A 97 -2.67 -10.86 2.13
C ILE A 97 -3.49 -11.90 2.87
N LYS A 98 -2.83 -12.94 3.38
CA LYS A 98 -3.43 -14.00 4.20
C LYS A 98 -3.14 -13.77 5.69
N ASN A 99 -3.68 -14.66 6.50
CA ASN A 99 -3.43 -14.72 7.94
C ASN A 99 -1.93 -14.63 8.24
N ASN A 100 -1.57 -13.88 9.29
CA ASN A 100 -0.18 -13.62 9.70
C ASN A 100 0.65 -12.83 8.68
N PHE A 101 -0.01 -12.03 7.83
CA PHE A 101 0.67 -11.17 6.87
C PHE A 101 1.56 -11.91 5.87
N GLU A 102 1.13 -13.08 5.43
CA GLU A 102 1.69 -13.73 4.25
C GLU A 102 1.24 -12.97 3.02
N TYR A 103 2.19 -12.40 2.30
CA TYR A 103 1.97 -11.65 1.08
C TYR A 103 2.19 -12.53 -0.14
N SER A 104 1.37 -12.35 -1.16
CA SER A 104 1.60 -12.96 -2.48
C SER A 104 1.11 -12.05 -3.58
N SER A 105 1.90 -11.94 -4.65
CA SER A 105 1.54 -11.25 -5.88
C SER A 105 0.67 -12.15 -6.76
N ILE A 106 -0.42 -11.59 -7.30
CA ILE A 106 -1.28 -12.25 -8.26
C ILE A 106 -1.24 -11.46 -9.57
N ASP A 107 -0.59 -12.04 -10.59
CA ASP A 107 -0.55 -11.45 -11.93
C ASP A 107 -1.81 -11.78 -12.73
N PHE A 108 -2.40 -10.80 -13.39
CA PHE A 108 -3.55 -10.98 -14.28
C PHE A 108 -3.13 -11.18 -15.75
N GLY A 109 -1.91 -11.68 -15.98
CA GLY A 109 -1.46 -12.11 -17.30
C GLY A 109 -0.60 -11.11 -18.06
N ASN A 110 -0.02 -10.12 -17.36
CA ASN A 110 0.84 -9.10 -17.96
C ASN A 110 2.28 -9.09 -17.41
N GLY A 111 2.67 -10.08 -16.62
CA GLY A 111 3.98 -10.15 -15.97
C GLY A 111 4.19 -9.09 -14.91
N ARG A 112 3.11 -8.62 -14.26
CA ARG A 112 3.11 -7.58 -13.23
C ARG A 112 3.19 -8.19 -11.84
N ASN A 113 3.80 -7.44 -10.92
CA ASN A 113 4.07 -7.93 -9.58
C ASN A 113 3.80 -6.89 -8.50
N CYS A 114 3.66 -7.40 -7.29
CA CYS A 114 3.78 -6.60 -6.08
C CYS A 114 5.18 -6.79 -5.50
N PHE A 115 5.73 -5.73 -4.95
CA PHE A 115 7.09 -5.72 -4.42
C PHE A 115 7.12 -5.23 -2.98
N ARG A 116 8.07 -5.73 -2.23
CA ARG A 116 8.59 -5.04 -1.06
C ARG A 116 9.82 -4.25 -1.49
N VAL A 117 9.79 -2.94 -1.24
CA VAL A 117 10.95 -2.06 -1.44
C VAL A 117 11.45 -1.65 -0.07
N ALA A 118 12.74 -1.89 0.21
CA ALA A 118 13.36 -1.61 1.50
C ALA A 118 14.86 -1.33 1.35
N MET A 119 15.45 -0.77 2.42
CA MET A 119 16.90 -0.60 2.49
C MET A 119 17.57 -1.90 2.93
N GLU A 120 18.52 -2.40 2.15
CA GLU A 120 19.40 -3.50 2.51
C GLU A 120 20.87 -3.16 2.20
N ASN A 121 21.73 -3.24 3.19
CA ASN A 121 23.17 -2.92 3.06
C ASN A 121 23.43 -1.55 2.41
N ASN A 122 22.68 -0.53 2.83
CA ASN A 122 22.72 0.85 2.31
C ASN A 122 22.33 0.99 0.82
N ILE A 123 21.61 0.01 0.28
CA ILE A 123 21.08 0.04 -1.09
C ILE A 123 19.58 -0.22 -1.02
N VAL A 124 18.79 0.58 -1.75
CA VAL A 124 17.35 0.32 -1.89
C VAL A 124 17.16 -0.87 -2.82
N LYS A 125 16.49 -1.90 -2.32
CA LYS A 125 16.20 -3.12 -3.05
C LYS A 125 14.71 -3.32 -3.23
N LYS A 126 14.36 -3.98 -4.33
CA LYS A 126 13.00 -4.37 -4.70
C LYS A 126 12.93 -5.89 -4.79
N GLU A 127 12.08 -6.49 -3.94
CA GLU A 127 11.86 -7.94 -3.86
C GLU A 127 10.40 -8.25 -4.22
N ILE A 128 10.18 -9.27 -5.07
CA ILE A 128 8.81 -9.72 -5.44
C ILE A 128 8.18 -10.47 -4.24
N LEU A 129 6.90 -10.19 -4.01
CA LEU A 129 6.08 -10.79 -2.95
C LEU A 129 5.36 -12.06 -3.42
#